data_e915a948a83a2c9e212d2432449f57ab
#
_entry.id   e915a948a83a2c9e212d2432449f57ab
#
_cell.length_a   1.000
_cell.length_b   1.000
_cell.length_c   1.000
_cell.angle_alpha   90.00
_cell.angle_beta   90.00
_cell.angle_gamma   90.00
#
_symmetry.space_group_name_H-M   'P 1'
#
loop_
_entity.id
_entity.type
_entity.pdbx_description
1 polymer ?
#
loop_
_entity_poly.entity_id
_entity_poly.type
_entity_poly.pdbx_seq_one_letter_code
_entity_poly.pdbx_strand_id
1 'polypeptide(L)'
;MIEVQGLSRRFVQGRGRKARTVQAVDGVSFTAANGRITGLLGPNGAGKTTTLRMVAALLKPDAGRITVDGLDVAAQPQQALARMGVLSDARGLYTRLTARENILYFARLHGVPAEVAGPRVEALADMLEMRPLLDRRTEGFSQGERMKTSLARALIHDPPNIILDEPTNGLDVLATRSLRESLKRLRDEQGKCIIFSTHIMQEVERLCDQVVVVAQGRTVAQGTVAELSARTGLADFEETFVQLAFGGGAEPRPMAESAQAPAPLQGGFA
;
A
#
# COMPACT_ATOMS: atom_id res chain seq x y z
N MET A 1 13.53 2.06 5.83
CA MET A 1 13.57 3.03 4.71
C MET A 1 13.42 2.30 3.39
N ILE A 2 12.63 2.84 2.48
CA ILE A 2 12.41 2.27 1.14
C ILE A 2 12.85 3.29 0.09
N GLU A 3 13.71 2.87 -0.85
CA GLU A 3 14.17 3.69 -1.97
C GLU A 3 13.76 3.04 -3.28
N VAL A 4 13.20 3.84 -4.17
CA VAL A 4 12.72 3.45 -5.49
C VAL A 4 13.38 4.33 -6.52
N GLN A 5 14.04 3.74 -7.53
CA GLN A 5 14.83 4.46 -8.52
C GLN A 5 14.49 3.98 -9.93
N GLY A 6 13.92 4.86 -10.75
CA GLY A 6 13.68 4.66 -12.18
C GLY A 6 12.81 3.46 -12.52
N LEU A 7 11.84 3.09 -11.66
CA LEU A 7 11.00 1.92 -11.89
C LEU A 7 10.18 2.04 -13.17
N SER A 8 10.22 0.98 -13.96
CA SER A 8 9.41 0.88 -15.17
C SER A 8 8.77 -0.49 -15.30
N ARG A 9 7.52 -0.52 -15.78
CA ARG A 9 6.80 -1.76 -16.03
C ARG A 9 5.80 -1.60 -17.17
N ARG A 10 5.84 -2.56 -18.11
CA ARG A 10 4.91 -2.67 -19.22
C ARG A 10 4.08 -3.94 -19.10
N PHE A 11 2.87 -3.87 -19.58
CA PHE A 11 1.99 -5.02 -19.72
C PHE A 11 1.54 -5.15 -21.16
N VAL A 12 1.45 -6.39 -21.64
CA VAL A 12 0.86 -6.70 -22.95
C VAL A 12 -0.59 -7.11 -22.71
N GLN A 13 -1.53 -6.33 -23.23
CA GLN A 13 -2.96 -6.61 -23.17
C GLN A 13 -3.42 -7.14 -24.54
N GLY A 14 -4.21 -8.22 -24.54
CA GLY A 14 -4.71 -8.87 -25.77
C GLY A 14 -3.77 -9.94 -26.31
N ARG A 15 -4.16 -10.59 -27.39
CA ARG A 15 -3.41 -11.65 -28.08
C ARG A 15 -3.29 -11.37 -29.57
N GLY A 16 -2.19 -11.83 -30.20
CA GLY A 16 -1.96 -11.74 -31.65
C GLY A 16 -1.91 -10.28 -32.15
N ARG A 17 -2.50 -10.00 -33.32
CA ARG A 17 -2.48 -8.65 -33.95
C ARG A 17 -3.19 -7.56 -33.17
N LYS A 18 -4.00 -7.91 -32.16
CA LYS A 18 -4.69 -6.95 -31.25
C LYS A 18 -3.94 -6.70 -29.96
N ALA A 19 -2.74 -7.25 -29.79
CA ALA A 19 -1.92 -7.01 -28.59
C ALA A 19 -1.50 -5.53 -28.53
N ARG A 20 -1.80 -4.88 -27.39
CA ARG A 20 -1.35 -3.52 -27.10
C ARG A 20 -0.41 -3.54 -25.89
N THR A 21 0.67 -2.80 -25.97
CA THR A 21 1.57 -2.59 -24.84
C THR A 21 1.09 -1.38 -24.06
N VAL A 22 0.85 -1.55 -22.76
CA VAL A 22 0.49 -0.49 -21.83
C VAL A 22 1.68 -0.25 -20.90
N GLN A 23 2.23 0.96 -20.91
CA GLN A 23 3.24 1.42 -19.96
C GLN A 23 2.53 1.79 -18.65
N ALA A 24 2.56 0.90 -17.67
CA ALA A 24 1.89 1.13 -16.40
C ALA A 24 2.73 1.96 -15.43
N VAL A 25 4.06 1.81 -15.49
CA VAL A 25 5.04 2.57 -14.71
C VAL A 25 6.20 2.92 -15.62
N ASP A 26 6.64 4.19 -15.62
CA ASP A 26 7.62 4.77 -16.54
C ASP A 26 8.58 5.72 -15.82
N GLY A 27 9.53 5.15 -15.07
CA GLY A 27 10.56 5.92 -14.39
C GLY A 27 10.15 6.45 -13.01
N VAL A 28 9.27 5.77 -12.28
CA VAL A 28 8.89 6.15 -10.92
C VAL A 28 10.09 6.10 -9.98
N SER A 29 10.33 7.21 -9.27
CA SER A 29 11.40 7.34 -8.28
C SER A 29 10.91 8.08 -7.05
N PHE A 30 11.21 7.58 -5.86
CA PHE A 30 10.94 8.24 -4.58
C PHE A 30 11.69 7.58 -3.43
N THR A 31 11.73 8.26 -2.30
CA THR A 31 12.25 7.73 -1.03
C THR A 31 11.19 7.84 0.06
N ALA A 32 10.95 6.76 0.79
CA ALA A 32 10.15 6.74 2.00
C ALA A 32 11.05 6.51 3.22
N ALA A 33 11.11 7.50 4.10
CA ALA A 33 12.00 7.48 5.27
C ALA A 33 11.39 6.76 6.47
N ASN A 34 12.24 6.28 7.37
CA ASN A 34 11.83 5.76 8.66
C ASN A 34 11.17 6.86 9.52
N GLY A 35 10.18 6.48 10.33
CA GLY A 35 9.43 7.42 11.16
C GLY A 35 8.63 8.45 10.36
N ARG A 36 8.26 8.11 9.11
CA ARG A 36 7.49 8.97 8.22
C ARG A 36 6.37 8.19 7.53
N ILE A 37 5.28 8.88 7.27
CA ILE A 37 4.18 8.41 6.44
C ILE A 37 4.30 9.07 5.07
N THR A 38 4.57 8.28 4.03
CA THR A 38 4.67 8.72 2.64
C THR A 38 3.42 8.34 1.87
N GLY A 39 2.67 9.31 1.40
CA GLY A 39 1.49 9.12 0.55
C GLY A 39 1.87 9.03 -0.92
N LEU A 40 1.53 7.93 -1.57
CA LEU A 40 1.64 7.79 -3.03
C LEU A 40 0.30 8.23 -3.65
N LEU A 41 0.22 9.51 -4.03
CA LEU A 41 -0.99 10.17 -4.51
C LEU A 41 -1.07 10.15 -6.03
N GLY A 42 -2.23 9.85 -6.57
CA GLY A 42 -2.46 9.92 -8.02
C GLY A 42 -3.82 9.38 -8.42
N PRO A 43 -4.30 9.66 -9.63
CA PRO A 43 -5.57 9.16 -10.12
C PRO A 43 -5.56 7.64 -10.29
N ASN A 44 -6.74 7.06 -10.50
CA ASN A 44 -6.84 5.64 -10.86
C ASN A 44 -6.09 5.40 -12.18
N GLY A 45 -5.34 4.28 -12.24
CA GLY A 45 -4.50 3.98 -13.40
C GLY A 45 -3.16 4.73 -13.48
N ALA A 46 -2.82 5.59 -12.51
CA ALA A 46 -1.54 6.29 -12.47
C ALA A 46 -0.32 5.39 -12.26
N GLY A 47 -0.50 4.11 -11.92
CA GLY A 47 0.59 3.17 -11.68
C GLY A 47 0.91 2.91 -10.20
N LYS A 48 0.15 3.48 -9.23
CA LYS A 48 0.37 3.34 -7.78
C LYS A 48 0.43 1.87 -7.33
N THR A 49 -0.65 1.13 -7.54
CA THR A 49 -0.73 -0.30 -7.19
C THR A 49 0.36 -1.13 -7.87
N THR A 50 0.67 -0.86 -9.14
CA THR A 50 1.75 -1.53 -9.87
C THR A 50 3.10 -1.25 -9.22
N THR A 51 3.36 -0.01 -8.85
CA THR A 51 4.57 0.40 -8.13
C THR A 51 4.68 -0.32 -6.78
N LEU A 52 3.61 -0.30 -5.97
CA LEU A 52 3.61 -0.98 -4.66
C LEU A 52 3.78 -2.50 -4.78
N ARG A 53 3.20 -3.13 -5.80
CA ARG A 53 3.42 -4.58 -6.08
C ARG A 53 4.87 -4.88 -6.44
N MET A 54 5.56 -3.98 -7.14
CA MET A 54 7.00 -4.13 -7.41
C MET A 54 7.83 -3.96 -6.14
N VAL A 55 7.51 -2.97 -5.31
CA VAL A 55 8.18 -2.76 -4.00
C VAL A 55 8.00 -4.00 -3.10
N ALA A 56 6.81 -4.58 -3.08
CA ALA A 56 6.47 -5.79 -2.33
C ALA A 56 6.98 -7.10 -2.99
N ALA A 57 7.85 -7.04 -4.00
CA ALA A 57 8.35 -8.19 -4.75
C ALA A 57 7.27 -9.11 -5.35
N LEU A 58 6.01 -8.65 -5.45
CA LEU A 58 4.91 -9.38 -6.08
C LEU A 58 4.93 -9.26 -7.61
N LEU A 59 5.69 -8.32 -8.12
CA LEU A 59 5.86 -8.05 -9.54
C LEU A 59 7.32 -7.63 -9.82
N LYS A 60 7.94 -8.29 -10.80
CA LYS A 60 9.30 -7.91 -11.20
C LYS A 60 9.26 -6.65 -12.06
N PRO A 61 10.07 -5.60 -11.79
CA PRO A 61 10.20 -4.45 -12.68
C PRO A 61 10.91 -4.83 -13.99
N ASP A 62 10.61 -4.12 -15.08
CA ASP A 62 11.34 -4.24 -16.35
C ASP A 62 12.64 -3.43 -16.32
N ALA A 63 12.67 -2.33 -15.54
CA ALA A 63 13.84 -1.51 -15.28
C ALA A 63 13.72 -0.80 -13.92
N GLY A 64 14.85 -0.27 -13.44
CA GLY A 64 14.95 0.42 -12.17
C GLY A 64 15.37 -0.48 -11.01
N ARG A 65 15.46 0.11 -9.82
CA ARG A 65 15.94 -0.54 -8.61
C ARG A 65 15.07 -0.21 -7.41
N ILE A 66 14.91 -1.17 -6.51
CA ILE A 66 14.23 -1.01 -5.23
C ILE A 66 15.14 -1.51 -4.13
N THR A 67 15.32 -0.71 -3.08
CA THR A 67 15.99 -1.15 -1.85
C THR A 67 15.07 -0.96 -0.65
N VAL A 68 15.11 -1.91 0.28
CA VAL A 68 14.40 -1.89 1.56
C VAL A 68 15.42 -2.09 2.66
N ASP A 69 15.61 -1.08 3.49
CA ASP A 69 16.66 -1.05 4.52
C ASP A 69 18.06 -1.43 3.96
N GLY A 70 18.38 -0.95 2.76
CA GLY A 70 19.64 -1.26 2.05
C GLY A 70 19.64 -2.59 1.30
N LEU A 71 18.65 -3.47 1.49
CA LEU A 71 18.52 -4.74 0.79
C LEU A 71 17.93 -4.53 -0.60
N ASP A 72 18.58 -5.00 -1.63
CA ASP A 72 18.06 -4.99 -3.00
C ASP A 72 16.94 -6.03 -3.15
N VAL A 73 15.73 -5.57 -3.47
CA VAL A 73 14.52 -6.42 -3.54
C VAL A 73 14.64 -7.49 -4.62
N ALA A 74 15.32 -7.20 -5.74
CA ALA A 74 15.49 -8.17 -6.82
C ALA A 74 16.53 -9.23 -6.49
N ALA A 75 17.61 -8.84 -5.80
CA ALA A 75 18.71 -9.74 -5.43
C ALA A 75 18.42 -10.56 -4.16
N GLN A 76 17.70 -9.97 -3.20
CA GLN A 76 17.44 -10.53 -1.88
C GLN A 76 15.96 -10.46 -1.49
N PRO A 77 15.03 -11.02 -2.30
CA PRO A 77 13.59 -10.80 -2.12
C PRO A 77 13.06 -11.31 -0.78
N GLN A 78 13.51 -12.46 -0.30
CA GLN A 78 13.05 -13.03 0.97
C GLN A 78 13.48 -12.18 2.17
N GLN A 79 14.71 -11.67 2.17
CA GLN A 79 15.21 -10.80 3.25
C GLN A 79 14.51 -9.45 3.24
N ALA A 80 14.28 -8.88 2.06
CA ALA A 80 13.54 -7.64 1.90
C ALA A 80 12.06 -7.79 2.34
N LEU A 81 11.40 -8.91 1.95
CA LEU A 81 10.02 -9.20 2.35
C LEU A 81 9.87 -9.39 3.86
N ALA A 82 10.85 -9.99 4.53
CA ALA A 82 10.85 -10.11 5.99
C ALA A 82 10.89 -8.74 6.71
N ARG A 83 11.29 -7.68 6.02
CA ARG A 83 11.31 -6.30 6.51
C ARG A 83 10.05 -5.50 6.17
N MET A 84 9.05 -6.13 5.55
CA MET A 84 7.86 -5.45 5.06
C MET A 84 6.57 -6.10 5.54
N GLY A 85 5.66 -5.30 6.08
CA GLY A 85 4.25 -5.64 6.25
C GLY A 85 3.46 -5.10 5.08
N VAL A 86 2.86 -5.98 4.27
CA VAL A 86 2.17 -5.58 3.05
C VAL A 86 0.67 -5.84 3.16
N LEU A 87 -0.11 -4.79 2.97
CA LEU A 87 -1.56 -4.86 2.81
C LEU A 87 -1.91 -4.47 1.38
N SER A 88 -2.22 -5.45 0.55
CA SER A 88 -2.73 -5.22 -0.80
C SER A 88 -4.26 -5.06 -0.77
N ASP A 89 -4.82 -4.55 -1.87
CA ASP A 89 -6.27 -4.39 -2.06
C ASP A 89 -7.04 -5.73 -1.90
N ALA A 90 -6.43 -6.86 -2.26
CA ALA A 90 -6.98 -8.20 -2.03
C ALA A 90 -6.87 -8.60 -0.54
N ARG A 91 -7.81 -8.13 0.27
CA ARG A 91 -7.88 -8.38 1.73
C ARG A 91 -8.42 -9.77 2.08
N GLY A 92 -7.98 -10.82 1.36
CA GLY A 92 -8.46 -12.18 1.57
C GLY A 92 -8.15 -12.69 2.99
N LEU A 93 -9.17 -12.76 3.84
CA LEU A 93 -9.13 -13.47 5.11
C LEU A 93 -9.67 -14.90 4.93
N TYR A 94 -9.17 -15.81 5.73
CA TYR A 94 -9.75 -17.16 5.84
C TYR A 94 -11.07 -17.06 6.62
N THR A 95 -12.18 -17.06 5.91
CA THR A 95 -13.51 -16.74 6.47
C THR A 95 -13.95 -17.68 7.59
N ARG A 96 -13.53 -18.95 7.54
CA ARG A 96 -13.84 -19.98 8.55
C ARG A 96 -13.00 -19.83 9.83
N LEU A 97 -11.91 -19.10 9.79
CA LEU A 97 -11.03 -18.83 10.92
C LEU A 97 -11.50 -17.58 11.68
N THR A 98 -11.22 -17.52 12.97
CA THR A 98 -11.36 -16.31 13.78
C THR A 98 -10.32 -15.27 13.35
N ALA A 99 -10.47 -14.01 13.79
CA ALA A 99 -9.46 -12.99 13.55
C ALA A 99 -8.12 -13.41 14.18
N ARG A 100 -8.13 -13.91 15.41
CA ARG A 100 -6.95 -14.46 16.11
C ARG A 100 -6.26 -15.55 15.31
N GLU A 101 -6.99 -16.54 14.84
CA GLU A 101 -6.45 -17.64 14.05
C GLU A 101 -5.85 -17.15 12.72
N ASN A 102 -6.50 -16.21 12.05
CA ASN A 102 -5.97 -15.58 10.85
C ASN A 102 -4.61 -14.92 11.13
N ILE A 103 -4.49 -14.15 12.22
CA ILE A 103 -3.25 -13.46 12.57
C ILE A 103 -2.16 -14.47 12.96
N LEU A 104 -2.49 -15.44 13.82
CA LEU A 104 -1.54 -16.47 14.27
C LEU A 104 -1.05 -17.37 13.13
N TYR A 105 -1.90 -17.65 12.14
CA TYR A 105 -1.49 -18.38 10.95
C TYR A 105 -0.36 -17.64 10.21
N PHE A 106 -0.48 -16.34 10.02
CA PHE A 106 0.57 -15.54 9.39
C PHE A 106 1.81 -15.37 10.28
N ALA A 107 1.64 -15.30 11.60
CA ALA A 107 2.77 -15.36 12.53
C ALA A 107 3.64 -16.60 12.27
N ARG A 108 3.02 -17.76 12.12
CA ARG A 108 3.71 -19.04 11.81
C ARG A 108 4.41 -18.99 10.46
N LEU A 109 3.76 -18.44 9.41
CA LEU A 109 4.37 -18.30 8.08
C LEU A 109 5.61 -17.40 8.09
N HIS A 110 5.62 -16.39 8.97
CA HIS A 110 6.77 -15.51 9.17
C HIS A 110 7.80 -16.05 10.18
N GLY A 111 7.61 -17.25 10.71
CA GLY A 111 8.51 -17.87 11.68
C GLY A 111 8.51 -17.20 13.06
N VAL A 112 7.43 -16.46 13.41
CA VAL A 112 7.30 -15.85 14.75
C VAL A 112 7.06 -16.95 15.79
N PRO A 113 7.91 -17.07 16.83
CA PRO A 113 7.73 -18.08 17.87
C PRO A 113 6.37 -17.96 18.58
N ALA A 114 5.78 -19.08 19.00
CA ALA A 114 4.43 -19.10 19.58
C ALA A 114 4.32 -18.26 20.86
N GLU A 115 5.38 -18.27 21.67
CA GLU A 115 5.50 -17.48 22.91
C GLU A 115 5.52 -15.96 22.66
N VAL A 116 5.93 -15.54 21.46
CA VAL A 116 5.95 -14.13 21.01
C VAL A 116 4.66 -13.76 20.31
N ALA A 117 4.11 -14.68 19.50
CA ALA A 117 2.95 -14.41 18.66
C ALA A 117 1.69 -14.09 19.49
N GLY A 118 1.43 -14.84 20.58
CA GLY A 118 0.28 -14.60 21.44
C GLY A 118 0.24 -13.19 22.02
N PRO A 119 1.25 -12.76 22.78
CA PRO A 119 1.34 -11.38 23.28
C PRO A 119 1.25 -10.31 22.20
N ARG A 120 1.84 -10.54 21.02
CA ARG A 120 1.75 -9.59 19.89
C ARG A 120 0.33 -9.47 19.33
N VAL A 121 -0.43 -10.56 19.26
CA VAL A 121 -1.83 -10.50 18.85
C VAL A 121 -2.62 -9.60 19.79
N GLU A 122 -2.43 -9.73 21.12
CA GLU A 122 -3.11 -8.88 22.10
C GLU A 122 -2.70 -7.41 21.96
N ALA A 123 -1.41 -7.12 21.83
CA ALA A 123 -0.91 -5.76 21.63
C ALA A 123 -1.45 -5.11 20.34
N LEU A 124 -1.49 -5.86 19.23
CA LEU A 124 -2.09 -5.41 17.97
C LEU A 124 -3.59 -5.21 18.11
N ALA A 125 -4.28 -6.05 18.86
CA ALA A 125 -5.71 -5.91 19.09
C ALA A 125 -6.05 -4.66 19.89
N ASP A 126 -5.22 -4.27 20.85
CA ASP A 126 -5.37 -3.02 21.59
C ASP A 126 -5.07 -1.80 20.70
N MET A 127 -3.95 -1.83 19.97
CA MET A 127 -3.55 -0.74 19.08
C MET A 127 -4.57 -0.46 17.98
N LEU A 128 -5.18 -1.51 17.42
CA LEU A 128 -6.15 -1.42 16.33
C LEU A 128 -7.61 -1.39 16.82
N GLU A 129 -7.82 -1.35 18.14
CA GLU A 129 -9.16 -1.37 18.74
C GLU A 129 -10.02 -2.52 18.20
N MET A 130 -9.45 -3.72 18.15
CA MET A 130 -10.13 -4.90 17.59
C MET A 130 -10.25 -6.08 18.56
N ARG A 131 -10.00 -5.86 19.86
CA ARG A 131 -10.08 -6.90 20.89
C ARG A 131 -11.41 -7.68 20.86
N PRO A 132 -12.61 -7.07 20.72
CA PRO A 132 -13.88 -7.80 20.63
C PRO A 132 -14.02 -8.67 19.37
N LEU A 133 -13.14 -8.49 18.37
CA LEU A 133 -13.18 -9.23 17.11
C LEU A 133 -12.34 -10.50 17.15
N LEU A 134 -11.37 -10.60 18.09
CA LEU A 134 -10.34 -11.63 18.05
C LEU A 134 -10.89 -13.05 17.93
N ASP A 135 -11.92 -13.38 18.71
CA ASP A 135 -12.45 -14.73 18.78
C ASP A 135 -13.72 -14.93 17.94
N ARG A 136 -14.07 -13.93 17.10
CA ARG A 136 -15.13 -14.03 16.11
C ARG A 136 -14.58 -14.54 14.79
N ARG A 137 -15.34 -15.41 14.10
CA ARG A 137 -15.02 -15.79 12.71
C ARG A 137 -15.08 -14.59 11.80
N THR A 138 -14.16 -14.53 10.83
CA THR A 138 -14.09 -13.40 9.91
C THR A 138 -15.16 -13.42 8.82
N GLU A 139 -15.95 -14.50 8.74
CA GLU A 139 -17.16 -14.54 7.94
C GLU A 139 -18.16 -13.48 8.44
N GLY A 140 -18.67 -12.67 7.51
CA GLY A 140 -19.59 -11.57 7.85
C GLY A 140 -18.97 -10.32 8.45
N PHE A 141 -17.64 -10.22 8.54
CA PHE A 141 -16.98 -8.98 8.97
C PHE A 141 -17.31 -7.81 8.05
N SER A 142 -17.54 -6.65 8.64
CA SER A 142 -17.60 -5.38 7.92
C SER A 142 -16.27 -5.07 7.22
N GLN A 143 -16.24 -4.09 6.32
CA GLN A 143 -14.99 -3.69 5.67
C GLN A 143 -13.95 -3.17 6.69
N GLY A 144 -14.38 -2.41 7.70
CA GLY A 144 -13.51 -1.94 8.76
C GLY A 144 -12.93 -3.07 9.61
N GLU A 145 -13.75 -4.06 10.01
CA GLU A 145 -13.30 -5.24 10.77
C GLU A 145 -12.30 -6.08 9.94
N ARG A 146 -12.57 -6.26 8.64
CA ARG A 146 -11.63 -6.91 7.71
C ARG A 146 -10.32 -6.15 7.59
N MET A 147 -10.38 -4.81 7.50
CA MET A 147 -9.20 -3.96 7.42
C MET A 147 -8.33 -4.13 8.67
N LYS A 148 -8.90 -3.98 9.87
CA LYS A 148 -8.18 -4.14 11.14
C LYS A 148 -7.49 -5.51 11.23
N THR A 149 -8.21 -6.58 10.90
CA THR A 149 -7.67 -7.96 10.91
C THR A 149 -6.55 -8.15 9.89
N SER A 150 -6.71 -7.62 8.67
CA SER A 150 -5.70 -7.70 7.63
C SER A 150 -4.45 -6.88 7.96
N LEU A 151 -4.62 -5.72 8.60
CA LEU A 151 -3.51 -4.90 9.07
C LEU A 151 -2.76 -5.60 10.21
N ALA A 152 -3.47 -6.14 11.22
CA ALA A 152 -2.86 -6.94 12.29
C ALA A 152 -2.04 -8.12 11.73
N ARG A 153 -2.57 -8.81 10.72
CA ARG A 153 -1.88 -9.89 10.01
C ARG A 153 -0.59 -9.42 9.33
N ALA A 154 -0.63 -8.24 8.70
CA ALA A 154 0.56 -7.66 8.06
C ALA A 154 1.62 -7.18 9.06
N LEU A 155 1.22 -6.90 10.31
CA LEU A 155 2.10 -6.37 11.36
C LEU A 155 2.61 -7.43 12.34
N ILE A 156 2.11 -8.66 12.31
CA ILE A 156 2.39 -9.67 13.35
C ILE A 156 3.88 -10.03 13.49
N HIS A 157 4.66 -9.93 12.43
CA HIS A 157 6.10 -10.17 12.44
C HIS A 157 6.93 -8.92 12.76
N ASP A 158 6.26 -7.81 13.16
CA ASP A 158 6.86 -6.54 13.56
C ASP A 158 7.78 -5.89 12.49
N PRO A 159 7.30 -5.74 11.24
CA PRO A 159 8.13 -5.21 10.17
C PRO A 159 8.46 -3.72 10.39
N PRO A 160 9.69 -3.27 10.08
CA PRO A 160 10.06 -1.85 10.11
C PRO A 160 9.40 -1.02 9.00
N ASN A 161 9.00 -1.64 7.90
CA ASN A 161 8.38 -0.97 6.76
C ASN A 161 6.96 -1.51 6.52
N ILE A 162 6.01 -0.63 6.27
CA ILE A 162 4.58 -0.95 6.08
C ILE A 162 4.13 -0.38 4.73
N ILE A 163 3.52 -1.22 3.91
CA ILE A 163 3.01 -0.86 2.58
C ILE A 163 1.52 -1.15 2.53
N LEU A 164 0.73 -0.11 2.25
CA LEU A 164 -0.72 -0.16 2.23
C LEU A 164 -1.23 0.33 0.87
N ASP A 165 -1.93 -0.54 0.13
CA ASP A 165 -2.53 -0.17 -1.14
C ASP A 165 -4.00 0.17 -0.95
N GLU A 166 -4.35 1.46 -1.10
CA GLU A 166 -5.68 2.04 -0.92
C GLU A 166 -6.39 1.59 0.38
N PRO A 167 -5.76 1.76 1.57
CA PRO A 167 -6.24 1.15 2.81
C PRO A 167 -7.58 1.70 3.30
N THR A 168 -7.94 2.93 2.92
CA THR A 168 -9.19 3.59 3.32
C THR A 168 -10.37 3.31 2.38
N ASN A 169 -10.11 2.64 1.26
CA ASN A 169 -11.14 2.38 0.26
C ASN A 169 -12.30 1.53 0.83
N GLY A 170 -13.52 2.06 0.73
CA GLY A 170 -14.75 1.45 1.22
C GLY A 170 -14.88 1.41 2.75
N LEU A 171 -14.06 2.15 3.50
CA LEU A 171 -14.26 2.36 4.92
C LEU A 171 -15.22 3.52 5.18
N ASP A 172 -16.00 3.40 6.24
CA ASP A 172 -16.76 4.53 6.77
C ASP A 172 -15.84 5.56 7.48
N VAL A 173 -16.41 6.70 7.87
CA VAL A 173 -15.68 7.81 8.50
C VAL A 173 -14.99 7.38 9.80
N LEU A 174 -15.65 6.55 10.62
CA LEU A 174 -15.11 6.13 11.91
C LEU A 174 -13.96 5.13 11.73
N ALA A 175 -14.13 4.15 10.84
CA ALA A 175 -13.07 3.18 10.51
C ALA A 175 -11.85 3.88 9.88
N THR A 176 -12.08 4.85 8.98
CA THR A 176 -11.01 5.66 8.40
C THR A 176 -10.25 6.47 9.46
N ARG A 177 -10.96 7.07 10.42
CA ARG A 177 -10.34 7.80 11.53
C ARG A 177 -9.51 6.87 12.42
N SER A 178 -10.08 5.73 12.84
CA SER A 178 -9.37 4.73 13.65
C SER A 178 -8.11 4.21 12.95
N LEU A 179 -8.17 3.96 11.64
CA LEU A 179 -7.00 3.57 10.84
C LEU A 179 -5.91 4.65 10.86
N ARG A 180 -6.29 5.92 10.64
CA ARG A 180 -5.32 7.05 10.67
C ARG A 180 -4.61 7.17 12.02
N GLU A 181 -5.35 7.07 13.12
CA GLU A 181 -4.75 7.12 14.47
C GLU A 181 -3.79 5.95 14.69
N SER A 182 -4.15 4.75 14.24
CA SER A 182 -3.26 3.58 14.31
C SER A 182 -1.98 3.77 13.49
N LEU A 183 -2.06 4.33 12.28
CA LEU A 183 -0.88 4.60 11.45
C LEU A 183 0.02 5.69 12.06
N LYS A 184 -0.56 6.74 12.66
CA LYS A 184 0.20 7.75 13.40
C LYS A 184 0.94 7.14 14.58
N ARG A 185 0.29 6.29 15.37
CA ARG A 185 0.95 5.59 16.50
C ARG A 185 2.10 4.70 16.01
N LEU A 186 1.95 3.96 14.94
CA LEU A 186 3.02 3.16 14.34
C LEU A 186 4.21 4.01 13.91
N ARG A 187 3.96 5.20 13.36
CA ARG A 187 5.01 6.17 13.00
C ARG A 187 5.67 6.76 14.24
N ASP A 188 4.87 7.31 15.18
CA ASP A 188 5.35 8.15 16.28
C ASP A 188 5.99 7.33 17.41
N GLU A 189 5.36 6.19 17.77
CA GLU A 189 5.79 5.37 18.90
C GLU A 189 6.81 4.30 18.48
N GLN A 190 6.76 3.82 17.21
CA GLN A 190 7.58 2.71 16.75
C GLN A 190 8.54 3.07 15.62
N GLY A 191 8.52 4.31 15.13
CA GLY A 191 9.43 4.78 14.08
C GLY A 191 9.27 4.06 12.74
N LYS A 192 8.10 3.46 12.46
CA LYS A 192 7.86 2.70 11.23
C LYS A 192 7.96 3.58 9.98
N CYS A 193 8.51 3.03 8.91
CA CYS A 193 8.40 3.59 7.56
C CYS A 193 7.07 3.15 6.96
N ILE A 194 6.18 4.07 6.63
CA ILE A 194 4.85 3.74 6.12
C ILE A 194 4.67 4.36 4.73
N ILE A 195 4.31 3.54 3.76
CA ILE A 195 3.86 3.98 2.44
C ILE A 195 2.39 3.59 2.28
N PHE A 196 1.54 4.52 1.88
CA PHE A 196 0.20 4.16 1.45
C PHE A 196 -0.18 4.85 0.14
N SER A 197 -0.89 4.13 -0.72
CA SER A 197 -1.46 4.72 -1.92
C SER A 197 -2.84 5.25 -1.65
N THR A 198 -3.18 6.36 -2.30
CA THR A 198 -4.52 6.93 -2.28
C THR A 198 -4.76 7.80 -3.52
N HIS A 199 -6.02 8.02 -3.83
CA HIS A 199 -6.47 9.04 -4.76
C HIS A 199 -7.25 10.17 -4.04
N ILE A 200 -7.29 10.13 -2.69
CA ILE A 200 -8.05 11.06 -1.84
C ILE A 200 -7.10 12.08 -1.22
N MET A 201 -7.16 13.34 -1.66
CA MET A 201 -6.30 14.43 -1.22
C MET A 201 -6.41 14.68 0.28
N GLN A 202 -7.63 14.67 0.83
CA GLN A 202 -7.87 14.87 2.27
C GLN A 202 -7.17 13.83 3.16
N GLU A 203 -6.96 12.61 2.68
CA GLU A 203 -6.19 11.60 3.43
C GLU A 203 -4.71 12.00 3.49
N VAL A 204 -4.19 12.50 2.38
CA VAL A 204 -2.81 12.97 2.29
C VAL A 204 -2.56 14.15 3.24
N GLU A 205 -3.42 15.18 3.21
CA GLU A 205 -3.30 16.37 4.07
C GLU A 205 -3.34 16.02 5.57
N ARG A 206 -4.15 15.03 5.96
CA ARG A 206 -4.37 14.67 7.36
C ARG A 206 -3.35 13.69 7.93
N LEU A 207 -2.65 12.96 7.06
CA LEU A 207 -1.87 11.81 7.50
C LEU A 207 -0.41 11.83 7.03
N CYS A 208 -0.11 12.39 5.84
CA CYS A 208 1.21 12.27 5.25
C CYS A 208 2.20 13.31 5.78
N ASP A 209 3.42 12.85 6.06
CA ASP A 209 4.59 13.71 6.27
C ASP A 209 5.23 14.09 4.92
N GLN A 210 5.13 13.17 3.92
CA GLN A 210 5.64 13.34 2.57
C GLN A 210 4.63 12.84 1.56
N VAL A 211 4.59 13.48 0.40
CA VAL A 211 3.70 13.12 -0.70
C VAL A 211 4.53 12.89 -1.95
N VAL A 212 4.26 11.80 -2.63
CA VAL A 212 4.78 11.49 -3.96
C VAL A 212 3.61 11.52 -4.92
N VAL A 213 3.58 12.51 -5.79
CA VAL A 213 2.54 12.64 -6.82
C VAL A 213 2.92 11.80 -8.02
N VAL A 214 2.07 10.84 -8.36
CA VAL A 214 2.24 9.95 -9.51
C VAL A 214 1.16 10.20 -10.55
N ALA A 215 1.57 10.52 -11.76
CA ALA A 215 0.68 10.68 -12.90
C ALA A 215 1.27 9.99 -14.14
N GLN A 216 0.43 9.31 -14.91
CA GLN A 216 0.81 8.61 -16.15
C GLN A 216 2.03 7.66 -15.99
N GLY A 217 2.13 7.01 -14.84
CA GLY A 217 3.22 6.09 -14.53
C GLY A 217 4.53 6.74 -14.08
N ARG A 218 4.56 8.05 -13.85
CA ARG A 218 5.76 8.80 -13.47
C ARG A 218 5.59 9.54 -12.16
N THR A 219 6.68 9.71 -11.42
CA THR A 219 6.73 10.69 -10.32
C THR A 219 6.82 12.09 -10.92
N VAL A 220 5.81 12.91 -10.68
CA VAL A 220 5.75 14.29 -11.18
C VAL A 220 6.16 15.30 -10.13
N ALA A 221 5.97 14.99 -8.84
CA ALA A 221 6.41 15.83 -7.73
C ALA A 221 6.60 14.98 -6.46
N GLN A 222 7.47 15.46 -5.57
CA GLN A 222 7.63 14.92 -4.21
C GLN A 222 7.93 16.09 -3.26
N GLY A 223 7.35 16.04 -2.05
CA GLY A 223 7.52 17.03 -0.98
C GLY A 223 6.46 16.89 0.08
N THR A 224 6.45 17.77 1.07
CA THR A 224 5.33 17.97 1.99
C THR A 224 4.17 18.64 1.25
N VAL A 225 2.95 18.57 1.80
CA VAL A 225 1.79 19.30 1.25
C VAL A 225 2.12 20.79 1.11
N ALA A 226 2.71 21.39 2.15
CA ALA A 226 3.09 22.82 2.14
C ALA A 226 4.10 23.15 1.04
N GLU A 227 5.15 22.34 0.83
CA GLU A 227 6.14 22.54 -0.23
C GLU A 227 5.52 22.43 -1.63
N LEU A 228 4.60 21.46 -1.83
CA LEU A 228 3.92 21.28 -3.10
C LEU A 228 2.97 22.43 -3.41
N SER A 229 2.20 22.91 -2.42
CA SER A 229 1.34 24.10 -2.57
C SER A 229 2.16 25.37 -2.83
N ALA A 230 3.30 25.55 -2.14
CA ALA A 230 4.19 26.68 -2.39
C ALA A 230 4.78 26.69 -3.81
N ARG A 231 5.07 25.51 -4.39
CA ARG A 231 5.57 25.39 -5.77
C ARG A 231 4.56 25.81 -6.84
N THR A 232 3.27 25.62 -6.57
CA THR A 232 2.19 26.01 -7.50
C THR A 232 1.63 27.40 -7.22
N GLY A 233 1.86 27.92 -6.03
CA GLY A 233 1.26 29.18 -5.56
C GLY A 233 -0.23 29.06 -5.21
N LEU A 234 -0.76 27.83 -5.11
CA LEU A 234 -2.17 27.57 -4.83
C LEU A 234 -2.36 27.23 -3.35
N ALA A 235 -3.44 27.75 -2.75
CA ALA A 235 -3.80 27.50 -1.36
C ALA A 235 -4.52 26.16 -1.16
N ASP A 236 -5.28 25.73 -2.17
CA ASP A 236 -6.01 24.47 -2.16
C ASP A 236 -5.11 23.34 -2.68
N PHE A 237 -5.04 22.23 -1.93
CA PHE A 237 -4.19 21.12 -2.32
C PHE A 237 -4.77 20.29 -3.46
N GLU A 238 -6.08 20.27 -3.66
CA GLU A 238 -6.72 19.61 -4.81
C GLU A 238 -6.34 20.33 -6.11
N GLU A 239 -6.40 21.65 -6.13
CA GLU A 239 -5.94 22.46 -7.27
C GLU A 239 -4.43 22.30 -7.50
N THR A 240 -3.64 22.27 -6.42
CA THR A 240 -2.19 21.98 -6.47
C THR A 240 -1.94 20.64 -7.15
N PHE A 241 -2.66 19.59 -6.74
CA PHE A 241 -2.54 18.25 -7.33
C PHE A 241 -2.91 18.26 -8.82
N VAL A 242 -4.02 18.88 -9.19
CA VAL A 242 -4.46 18.99 -10.60
C VAL A 242 -3.39 19.67 -11.44
N GLN A 243 -2.82 20.76 -10.97
CA GLN A 243 -1.76 21.46 -11.68
C GLN A 243 -0.48 20.61 -11.81
N LEU A 244 -0.05 19.93 -10.76
CA LEU A 244 1.14 19.07 -10.78
C LEU A 244 0.94 17.83 -11.65
N ALA A 245 -0.23 17.20 -11.59
CA ALA A 245 -0.52 15.97 -12.29
C ALA A 245 -0.85 16.17 -13.78
N PHE A 246 -1.46 17.30 -14.15
CA PHE A 246 -2.02 17.53 -15.48
C PHE A 246 -1.63 18.88 -16.11
N GLY A 247 -1.08 19.84 -15.35
CA GLY A 247 -0.75 21.20 -15.81
C GLY A 247 0.42 21.30 -16.78
N GLY A 248 1.14 20.23 -17.06
CA GLY A 248 2.31 20.19 -17.95
C GLY A 248 2.00 19.98 -19.44
N GLY A 249 0.78 20.25 -19.91
CA GLY A 249 0.46 20.23 -21.36
C GLY A 249 0.29 18.83 -22.00
N ALA A 250 0.28 17.78 -21.22
CA ALA A 250 -0.04 16.45 -21.72
C ALA A 250 -1.55 16.20 -21.52
N GLU A 251 -2.32 16.21 -22.60
CA GLU A 251 -3.71 15.72 -22.57
C GLU A 251 -3.76 14.34 -21.88
N PRO A 252 -4.75 14.12 -20.98
CA PRO A 252 -4.90 12.82 -20.34
C PRO A 252 -5.08 11.75 -21.40
N ARG A 253 -4.15 10.79 -21.46
CA ARG A 253 -4.36 9.59 -22.28
C ARG A 253 -5.64 8.92 -21.78
N PRO A 254 -6.56 8.49 -22.67
CA PRO A 254 -7.80 7.86 -22.27
C PRO A 254 -7.49 6.67 -21.35
N MET A 255 -8.10 6.68 -20.19
CA MET A 255 -7.96 5.64 -19.17
C MET A 255 -8.33 4.29 -19.78
N ALA A 256 -7.40 3.35 -19.80
CA ALA A 256 -7.77 1.95 -20.00
C ALA A 256 -8.65 1.57 -18.78
N GLU A 257 -9.92 1.19 -19.08
CA GLU A 257 -10.81 0.64 -18.07
C GLU A 257 -10.07 -0.35 -17.18
N SER A 258 -10.21 -0.18 -15.89
CA SER A 258 -9.57 -1.03 -14.87
C SER A 258 -9.83 -2.48 -15.22
N ALA A 259 -8.78 -3.20 -15.61
CA ALA A 259 -8.85 -4.63 -15.80
C ALA A 259 -9.27 -5.24 -14.45
N GLN A 260 -10.52 -5.71 -14.38
CA GLN A 260 -10.99 -6.53 -13.27
C GLN A 260 -9.98 -7.65 -13.06
N ALA A 261 -9.59 -7.82 -11.79
CA ALA A 261 -8.73 -8.93 -11.40
C ALA A 261 -9.30 -10.26 -11.95
N PRO A 262 -8.47 -11.16 -12.48
CA PRO A 262 -8.95 -12.45 -12.91
C PRO A 262 -9.64 -13.14 -11.74
N ALA A 263 -10.84 -13.68 -12.00
CA ALA A 263 -11.61 -14.46 -11.05
C ALA A 263 -10.73 -15.56 -10.42
N PRO A 264 -10.91 -15.88 -9.13
CA PRO A 264 -10.16 -16.94 -8.48
C PRO A 264 -10.42 -18.26 -9.23
N LEU A 265 -9.33 -18.96 -9.55
CA LEU A 265 -9.40 -20.30 -10.10
C LEU A 265 -10.22 -21.18 -9.15
N GLN A 266 -11.40 -21.60 -9.61
CA GLN A 266 -12.17 -22.65 -8.96
C GLN A 266 -11.42 -23.98 -9.22
N GLY A 267 -10.50 -24.31 -8.32
CA GLY A 267 -9.86 -25.61 -8.26
C GLY A 267 -10.87 -26.62 -7.69
N GLY A 268 -11.56 -27.32 -8.59
CA GLY A 268 -12.23 -28.55 -8.20
C GLY A 268 -11.18 -29.59 -7.83
N PHE A 269 -11.14 -29.97 -6.56
CA PHE A 269 -10.57 -31.25 -6.15
C PHE A 269 -11.72 -32.25 -6.12
N ALA A 270 -11.68 -33.21 -7.05
CA ALA A 270 -12.40 -34.47 -6.95
C ALA A 270 -11.70 -35.38 -5.93
#